data_ac14db1e32ef7564fe8973284933c6de
#
_entry.id   ac14db1e32ef7564fe8973284933c6de
#
_cell.length_a   1.000
_cell.length_b   1.000
_cell.length_c   1.000
_cell.angle_alpha   90.00
_cell.angle_beta   90.00
_cell.angle_gamma   90.00
#
_symmetry.space_group_name_H-M   'P 1'
#
loop_
_entity.id
_entity.type
_entity.pdbx_description
1 polymer ?
#
loop_
_entity_poly.entity_id
_entity_poly.type
_entity_poly.pdbx_seq_one_letter_code
_entity_poly.pdbx_strand_id
1 'polypeptide(L)'
;MNKEQLFEKRMIELSKNAYYRGILTFSDFLDLNELHMLHGLPLHQYGVKVETYGGHALAERQMAAFIPDAFFFQHDYPLSCICLKPSAAKFAETLTHRDYLGAILNLGIERSKIGDILVEDKKAYVFCHETLAPFLLEELCRIRHTSVVPELLLQQEEFPSVKLQPIGGTVSSVRLDSVISLAFSS
;
A
#
# COMPACT_ATOMS: atom_id res chain seq x y z
N MET A 1 -4.08 7.16 -26.38
CA MET A 1 -3.75 5.99 -25.53
C MET A 1 -4.56 6.13 -24.25
N ASN A 2 -5.39 5.17 -23.91
CA ASN A 2 -6.18 5.25 -22.67
C ASN A 2 -5.32 4.87 -21.44
N LYS A 3 -5.86 5.06 -20.20
CA LYS A 3 -5.15 4.79 -18.95
C LYS A 3 -4.71 3.33 -18.85
N GLU A 4 -5.54 2.39 -19.29
CA GLU A 4 -5.26 0.96 -19.26
C GLU A 4 -4.09 0.57 -20.17
N GLN A 5 -4.08 1.07 -21.41
CA GLN A 5 -2.98 0.83 -22.35
C GLN A 5 -1.64 1.41 -21.86
N LEU A 6 -1.69 2.56 -21.16
CA LEU A 6 -0.50 3.14 -20.56
C LEU A 6 0.03 2.28 -19.40
N PHE A 7 -0.88 1.78 -18.58
CA PHE A 7 -0.56 0.86 -17.48
C PHE A 7 0.08 -0.43 -18.02
N GLU A 8 -0.57 -1.09 -18.98
CA GLU A 8 -0.06 -2.31 -19.62
C GLU A 8 1.35 -2.10 -20.19
N LYS A 9 1.54 -1.02 -20.95
CA LYS A 9 2.85 -0.69 -21.51
C LYS A 9 3.92 -0.54 -20.43
N ARG A 10 3.59 0.13 -19.32
CA ARG A 10 4.50 0.31 -18.19
C ARG A 10 4.88 -1.01 -17.53
N MET A 11 3.91 -1.92 -17.32
CA MET A 11 4.16 -3.23 -16.72
C MET A 11 5.04 -4.12 -17.62
N ILE A 12 4.79 -4.10 -18.93
CA ILE A 12 5.61 -4.79 -19.93
C ILE A 12 7.03 -4.21 -19.96
N GLU A 13 7.18 -2.91 -19.87
CA GLU A 13 8.51 -2.25 -19.86
C GLU A 13 9.31 -2.64 -18.59
N LEU A 14 8.68 -2.67 -17.42
CA LEU A 14 9.29 -3.13 -16.18
C LEU A 14 9.73 -4.60 -16.29
N SER A 15 8.87 -5.47 -16.85
CA SER A 15 9.19 -6.88 -17.08
C SER A 15 10.41 -7.05 -18.00
N LYS A 16 10.42 -6.33 -19.12
CA LYS A 16 11.56 -6.35 -20.05
C LYS A 16 12.84 -5.84 -19.41
N ASN A 17 12.77 -4.75 -18.66
CA ASN A 17 13.92 -4.21 -17.94
C ASN A 17 14.49 -5.20 -16.93
N ALA A 18 13.62 -5.88 -16.18
CA ALA A 18 14.01 -6.94 -15.25
C ALA A 18 14.75 -8.07 -15.98
N TYR A 19 14.15 -8.60 -17.04
CA TYR A 19 14.72 -9.71 -17.82
C TYR A 19 16.06 -9.36 -18.46
N TYR A 20 16.11 -8.26 -19.24
CA TYR A 20 17.32 -7.92 -19.99
C TYR A 20 18.51 -7.50 -19.13
N ARG A 21 18.24 -6.91 -17.96
CA ARG A 21 19.30 -6.48 -17.03
C ARG A 21 19.62 -7.53 -15.97
N GLY A 22 18.80 -8.57 -15.83
CA GLY A 22 18.94 -9.58 -14.78
C GLY A 22 18.78 -9.02 -13.36
N ILE A 23 17.98 -7.97 -13.18
CA ILE A 23 17.76 -7.28 -11.91
C ILE A 23 16.28 -7.26 -11.56
N LEU A 24 15.98 -7.16 -10.27
CA LEU A 24 14.63 -6.87 -9.81
C LEU A 24 14.21 -5.47 -10.24
N THR A 25 12.98 -5.35 -10.70
CA THR A 25 12.33 -4.06 -10.90
C THR A 25 11.00 -4.03 -10.15
N PHE A 26 10.59 -2.83 -9.72
CA PHE A 26 9.38 -2.66 -8.93
C PHE A 26 8.46 -1.63 -9.58
N SER A 27 7.16 -1.84 -9.42
CA SER A 27 6.18 -0.78 -9.69
C SER A 27 6.07 0.18 -8.51
N ASP A 28 5.38 1.29 -8.70
CA ASP A 28 4.80 2.03 -7.59
C ASP A 28 3.66 1.23 -6.94
N PHE A 29 3.04 1.76 -5.87
CA PHE A 29 1.86 1.14 -5.28
C PHE A 29 0.69 1.15 -6.26
N LEU A 30 0.21 -0.01 -6.59
CA LEU A 30 -0.95 -0.27 -7.44
C LEU A 30 -2.21 -0.33 -6.58
N ASP A 31 -3.31 0.21 -7.10
CA ASP A 31 -4.63 0.04 -6.50
C ASP A 31 -5.25 -1.32 -6.89
N LEU A 32 -6.42 -1.64 -6.32
CA LEU A 32 -7.10 -2.91 -6.57
C LEU A 32 -7.43 -3.13 -8.06
N ASN A 33 -7.80 -2.08 -8.80
CA ASN A 33 -8.07 -2.18 -10.24
C ASN A 33 -6.79 -2.43 -11.02
N GLU A 34 -5.71 -1.75 -10.68
CA GLU A 34 -4.39 -1.93 -11.27
C GLU A 34 -3.81 -3.31 -10.98
N LEU A 35 -4.00 -3.84 -9.75
CA LEU A 35 -3.64 -5.22 -9.39
C LEU A 35 -4.45 -6.24 -10.19
N HIS A 36 -5.76 -6.01 -10.36
CA HIS A 36 -6.59 -6.86 -11.18
C HIS A 36 -6.12 -6.87 -12.65
N MET A 37 -5.83 -5.71 -13.22
CA MET A 37 -5.25 -5.61 -14.58
C MET A 37 -3.91 -6.33 -14.67
N LEU A 38 -3.01 -6.14 -13.69
CA LEU A 38 -1.70 -6.79 -13.65
C LEU A 38 -1.81 -8.31 -13.70
N HIS A 39 -2.73 -8.90 -12.93
CA HIS A 39 -2.96 -10.35 -12.91
C HIS A 39 -3.50 -10.89 -14.26
N GLY A 40 -4.13 -10.06 -15.07
CA GLY A 40 -4.61 -10.40 -16.41
C GLY A 40 -3.52 -10.35 -17.48
N LEU A 41 -2.37 -9.75 -17.21
CA LEU A 41 -1.30 -9.60 -18.20
C LEU A 41 -0.44 -10.87 -18.30
N PRO A 42 -0.14 -11.36 -19.52
CA PRO A 42 0.69 -12.55 -19.73
C PRO A 42 2.19 -12.23 -19.56
N LEU A 43 2.59 -11.72 -18.41
CA LEU A 43 3.95 -11.21 -18.17
C LEU A 43 5.02 -12.32 -18.12
N HIS A 44 4.61 -13.55 -17.81
CA HIS A 44 5.49 -14.73 -17.84
C HIS A 44 6.19 -14.92 -19.20
N GLN A 45 5.58 -14.50 -20.32
CA GLN A 45 6.19 -14.55 -21.65
C GLN A 45 7.47 -13.71 -21.77
N TYR A 46 7.69 -12.79 -20.83
CA TYR A 46 8.91 -11.96 -20.78
C TYR A 46 9.99 -12.54 -19.87
N GLY A 47 9.87 -13.81 -19.42
CA GLY A 47 10.86 -14.48 -18.57
C GLY A 47 10.98 -13.90 -17.17
N VAL A 48 9.85 -13.44 -16.62
CA VAL A 48 9.76 -12.89 -15.26
C VAL A 48 8.60 -13.54 -14.49
N LYS A 49 8.83 -13.76 -13.20
CA LYS A 49 7.79 -14.00 -12.20
C LYS A 49 7.35 -12.68 -11.63
N VAL A 50 6.06 -12.51 -11.35
CA VAL A 50 5.51 -11.32 -10.71
C VAL A 50 4.99 -11.69 -9.33
N GLU A 51 5.45 -10.95 -8.33
CA GLU A 51 4.95 -11.03 -6.94
C GLU A 51 4.47 -9.65 -6.49
N THR A 52 3.55 -9.60 -5.54
CA THR A 52 3.05 -8.33 -5.01
C THR A 52 3.08 -8.31 -3.50
N TYR A 53 3.39 -7.13 -2.92
CA TYR A 53 3.41 -6.92 -1.49
C TYR A 53 3.17 -5.44 -1.15
N GLY A 54 2.45 -5.18 -0.08
CA GLY A 54 2.11 -3.81 0.36
C GLY A 54 2.48 -3.48 1.80
N GLY A 55 3.34 -4.32 2.43
CA GLY A 55 3.81 -4.10 3.80
C GLY A 55 3.06 -4.94 4.85
N HIS A 56 1.86 -5.43 4.54
CA HIS A 56 1.09 -6.32 5.43
C HIS A 56 0.22 -7.29 4.61
N ALA A 57 -0.27 -8.35 5.27
CA ALA A 57 -0.93 -9.48 4.58
C ALA A 57 -2.22 -9.11 3.84
N LEU A 58 -2.93 -8.06 4.29
CA LEU A 58 -4.22 -7.62 3.73
C LEU A 58 -4.11 -6.25 3.05
N ALA A 59 -2.94 -5.92 2.54
CA ALA A 59 -2.72 -4.65 1.88
C ALA A 59 -3.58 -4.52 0.61
N GLU A 60 -4.37 -3.44 0.54
CA GLU A 60 -5.16 -3.10 -0.65
C GLU A 60 -4.29 -2.47 -1.73
N ARG A 61 -3.25 -1.73 -1.33
CA ARG A 61 -2.28 -1.15 -2.25
C ARG A 61 -0.97 -1.89 -2.14
N GLN A 62 -0.50 -2.43 -3.25
CA GLN A 62 0.69 -3.27 -3.29
C GLN A 62 1.64 -2.83 -4.41
N MET A 63 2.92 -2.99 -4.19
CA MET A 63 3.94 -2.88 -5.23
C MET A 63 4.10 -4.23 -5.91
N ALA A 64 4.30 -4.24 -7.22
CA ALA A 64 4.65 -5.44 -7.97
C ALA A 64 6.16 -5.52 -8.12
N ALA A 65 6.73 -6.67 -7.81
CA ALA A 65 8.12 -7.04 -8.09
C ALA A 65 8.15 -7.90 -9.36
N PHE A 66 8.99 -7.53 -10.31
CA PHE A 66 9.25 -8.28 -11.54
C PHE A 66 10.59 -8.99 -11.37
N ILE A 67 10.55 -10.30 -11.20
CA ILE A 67 11.66 -11.15 -10.79
C ILE A 67 12.10 -11.96 -12.01
N PRO A 68 13.32 -11.75 -12.54
CA PRO A 68 13.84 -12.58 -13.62
C PRO A 68 13.91 -14.05 -13.21
N ASP A 69 13.59 -14.98 -14.13
CA ASP A 69 13.61 -16.42 -13.86
C ASP A 69 14.97 -16.95 -13.35
N ALA A 70 16.05 -16.24 -13.68
CA ALA A 70 17.40 -16.58 -13.21
C ALA A 70 17.72 -16.02 -11.81
N PHE A 71 16.78 -15.30 -11.16
CA PHE A 71 16.99 -14.69 -9.86
C PHE A 71 16.51 -15.62 -8.73
N PHE A 72 17.44 -16.08 -7.88
CA PHE A 72 17.16 -17.08 -6.82
C PHE A 72 17.30 -16.53 -5.41
N PHE A 73 17.51 -15.22 -5.25
CA PHE A 73 17.71 -14.63 -3.94
C PHE A 73 16.41 -14.09 -3.35
N GLN A 74 16.32 -14.15 -2.03
CA GLN A 74 15.28 -13.41 -1.30
C GLN A 74 15.45 -11.91 -1.57
N HIS A 75 14.35 -11.19 -1.68
CA HIS A 75 14.36 -9.76 -1.97
C HIS A 75 13.41 -9.02 -1.02
N ASP A 76 13.77 -7.79 -0.74
CA ASP A 76 12.95 -6.85 -0.01
C ASP A 76 12.27 -5.89 -1.00
N TYR A 77 11.09 -5.43 -0.63
CA TYR A 77 10.37 -4.40 -1.38
C TYR A 77 10.86 -3.01 -0.97
N PRO A 78 10.99 -2.05 -1.90
CA PRO A 78 11.45 -0.69 -1.61
C PRO A 78 10.33 0.13 -0.93
N LEU A 79 9.86 -0.35 0.20
CA LEU A 79 8.81 0.29 1.00
C LEU A 79 9.26 0.51 2.43
N SER A 80 8.72 1.55 3.04
CA SER A 80 8.89 1.89 4.46
C SER A 80 7.55 2.06 5.13
N CYS A 81 7.51 1.83 6.43
CA CYS A 81 6.35 2.10 7.27
C CYS A 81 6.70 3.21 8.27
N ILE A 82 5.90 4.28 8.29
CA ILE A 82 6.05 5.41 9.21
C ILE A 82 4.88 5.40 10.18
N CYS A 83 5.17 5.38 11.47
CA CYS A 83 4.19 5.55 12.53
C CYS A 83 4.04 7.04 12.85
N LEU A 84 2.84 7.57 12.75
CA LEU A 84 2.48 8.95 13.08
C LEU A 84 1.78 8.96 14.43
N LYS A 85 2.44 9.51 15.45
CA LYS A 85 1.90 9.62 16.81
C LYS A 85 1.61 11.08 17.11
N PRO A 86 0.52 11.44 17.80
CA PRO A 86 0.33 12.81 18.28
C PRO A 86 1.38 13.17 19.32
N SER A 87 1.94 14.38 19.22
CA SER A 87 2.92 14.88 20.19
C SER A 87 2.35 15.01 21.61
N ALA A 88 1.03 15.25 21.71
CA ALA A 88 0.30 15.34 22.96
C ALA A 88 -1.05 14.61 22.84
N ALA A 89 -1.10 13.34 23.23
CA ALA A 89 -2.28 12.47 23.09
C ALA A 89 -3.55 13.03 23.75
N LYS A 90 -3.41 13.79 24.85
CA LYS A 90 -4.54 14.39 25.59
C LYS A 90 -5.30 15.44 24.76
N PHE A 91 -4.63 16.16 23.88
CA PHE A 91 -5.20 17.24 23.08
C PHE A 91 -5.35 16.87 21.60
N ALA A 92 -5.04 15.63 21.23
CA ALA A 92 -5.12 15.16 19.86
C ALA A 92 -6.58 14.97 19.45
N GLU A 93 -6.91 15.50 18.26
CA GLU A 93 -8.17 15.21 17.58
C GLU A 93 -8.23 13.76 17.14
N THR A 94 -9.44 13.23 16.98
CA THR A 94 -9.62 11.94 16.28
C THR A 94 -9.48 12.21 14.79
N LEU A 95 -8.35 11.77 14.24
CA LEU A 95 -8.03 11.91 12.82
C LEU A 95 -8.49 10.67 12.05
N THR A 96 -9.01 10.90 10.87
CA THR A 96 -9.47 9.84 9.96
C THR A 96 -8.41 9.53 8.90
N HIS A 97 -8.55 8.40 8.22
CA HIS A 97 -7.74 8.05 7.05
C HIS A 97 -7.62 9.20 6.04
N ARG A 98 -8.73 9.93 5.79
CA ARG A 98 -8.75 11.07 4.85
C ARG A 98 -7.90 12.24 5.32
N ASP A 99 -7.83 12.48 6.63
CA ASP A 99 -7.03 13.58 7.19
C ASP A 99 -5.53 13.29 7.00
N TYR A 100 -5.09 12.06 7.27
CA TYR A 100 -3.72 11.62 7.03
C TYR A 100 -3.36 11.68 5.55
N LEU A 101 -4.18 11.08 4.69
CA LEU A 101 -3.95 11.07 3.25
C LEU A 101 -3.93 12.49 2.68
N GLY A 102 -4.87 13.34 3.08
CA GLY A 102 -4.93 14.74 2.64
C GLY A 102 -3.68 15.53 3.03
N ALA A 103 -3.16 15.36 4.25
CA ALA A 103 -1.94 16.01 4.70
C ALA A 103 -0.73 15.58 3.84
N ILE A 104 -0.60 14.28 3.54
CA ILE A 104 0.49 13.75 2.71
C ILE A 104 0.40 14.28 1.27
N LEU A 105 -0.78 14.24 0.66
CA LEU A 105 -0.97 14.73 -0.71
C LEU A 105 -0.76 16.24 -0.83
N ASN A 106 -1.05 17.02 0.21
CA ASN A 106 -0.78 18.45 0.26
C ASN A 106 0.72 18.80 0.27
N LEU A 107 1.59 17.85 0.59
CA LEU A 107 3.05 17.99 0.43
C LEU A 107 3.50 17.81 -1.02
N GLY A 108 2.59 17.59 -1.97
CA GLY A 108 2.89 17.39 -3.38
C GLY A 108 3.29 15.96 -3.74
N ILE A 109 3.08 14.99 -2.84
CA ILE A 109 3.41 13.58 -3.07
C ILE A 109 2.33 12.94 -3.94
N GLU A 110 2.77 12.18 -4.95
CA GLU A 110 1.86 11.41 -5.79
C GLU A 110 1.24 10.23 -5.03
N ARG A 111 -0.06 9.98 -5.24
CA ARG A 111 -0.79 8.88 -4.58
C ARG A 111 -0.17 7.50 -4.84
N SER A 112 0.43 7.31 -6.01
CA SER A 112 1.10 6.05 -6.39
C SER A 112 2.33 5.72 -5.53
N LYS A 113 2.89 6.70 -4.83
CA LYS A 113 4.04 6.51 -3.93
C LYS A 113 3.64 6.14 -2.50
N ILE A 114 2.34 6.16 -2.22
CA ILE A 114 1.78 5.87 -0.89
C ILE A 114 0.94 4.60 -0.96
N GLY A 115 1.24 3.67 -0.08
CA GLY A 115 0.50 2.44 0.15
C GLY A 115 -0.76 2.65 1.00
N ASP A 116 -1.03 1.69 1.86
CA ASP A 116 -2.12 1.77 2.82
C ASP A 116 -1.79 2.71 3.98
N ILE A 117 -2.82 3.28 4.56
CA ILE A 117 -2.76 4.06 5.80
C ILE A 117 -3.66 3.36 6.81
N LEU A 118 -3.06 2.75 7.82
CA LEU A 118 -3.80 2.07 8.88
C LEU A 118 -3.93 3.01 10.08
N VAL A 119 -5.17 3.34 10.45
CA VAL A 119 -5.46 4.20 11.59
C VAL A 119 -5.84 3.34 12.78
N GLU A 120 -5.13 3.50 13.88
CA GLU A 120 -5.36 2.77 15.12
C GLU A 120 -5.41 3.74 16.28
N ASP A 121 -6.60 3.91 16.89
CA ASP A 121 -6.84 4.90 17.94
C ASP A 121 -6.41 6.31 17.49
N LYS A 122 -5.40 6.90 18.12
CA LYS A 122 -4.88 8.24 17.82
C LYS A 122 -3.59 8.24 17.00
N LYS A 123 -3.14 7.10 16.52
CA LYS A 123 -1.94 6.96 15.69
C LYS A 123 -2.29 6.38 14.33
N ALA A 124 -1.43 6.59 13.37
CA ALA A 124 -1.55 5.96 12.07
C ALA A 124 -0.21 5.41 11.58
N TYR A 125 -0.30 4.38 10.76
CA TYR A 125 0.82 3.78 10.08
C TYR A 125 0.67 4.05 8.59
N VAL A 126 1.69 4.65 7.99
CA VAL A 126 1.71 5.02 6.58
C VAL A 126 2.75 4.18 5.86
N PHE A 127 2.31 3.35 4.94
CA PHE A 127 3.22 2.66 4.03
C PHE A 127 3.53 3.57 2.85
N CYS A 128 4.80 3.71 2.51
CA CYS A 128 5.25 4.56 1.42
C CYS A 128 6.47 3.96 0.71
N HIS A 129 6.77 4.48 -0.48
CA HIS A 129 8.04 4.15 -1.13
C HIS A 129 9.22 4.61 -0.25
N GLU A 130 10.23 3.78 -0.10
CA GLU A 130 11.36 4.03 0.83
C GLU A 130 12.05 5.38 0.60
N THR A 131 12.14 5.82 -0.66
CA THR A 131 12.76 7.11 -1.01
C THR A 131 12.02 8.32 -0.45
N LEU A 132 10.73 8.16 -0.06
CA LEU A 132 9.92 9.23 0.52
C LEU A 132 10.01 9.28 2.05
N ALA A 133 10.48 8.22 2.68
CA ALA A 133 10.50 8.14 4.14
C ALA A 133 11.26 9.32 4.79
N PRO A 134 12.48 9.70 4.35
CA PRO A 134 13.18 10.85 4.92
C PRO A 134 12.39 12.16 4.82
N PHE A 135 11.78 12.40 3.66
CA PHE A 135 10.98 13.61 3.43
C PHE A 135 9.72 13.64 4.33
N LEU A 136 9.01 12.53 4.45
CA LEU A 136 7.84 12.45 5.32
C LEU A 136 8.20 12.60 6.80
N LEU A 137 9.34 12.08 7.23
CA LEU A 137 9.83 12.23 8.61
C LEU A 137 10.15 13.70 8.95
N GLU A 138 10.57 14.47 7.98
CA GLU A 138 10.90 15.89 8.16
C GLU A 138 9.67 16.80 8.05
N GLU A 139 8.84 16.61 7.03
CA GLU A 139 7.78 17.55 6.66
C GLU A 139 6.43 17.26 7.30
N LEU A 140 6.13 16.00 7.64
CA LEU A 140 4.81 15.61 8.14
C LEU A 140 4.70 15.81 9.66
N CYS A 141 4.85 17.05 10.12
CA CYS A 141 4.81 17.40 11.54
C CYS A 141 3.43 17.81 12.06
N ARG A 142 2.45 18.02 11.17
CA ARG A 142 1.11 18.48 11.53
C ARG A 142 0.05 17.95 10.59
N ILE A 143 -1.07 17.50 11.17
CA ILE A 143 -2.25 17.06 10.45
C ILE A 143 -3.45 17.77 11.05
N ARG A 144 -4.14 18.64 10.26
CA ARG A 144 -5.15 19.57 10.73
C ARG A 144 -4.61 20.44 11.88
N HIS A 145 -5.17 20.30 13.07
CA HIS A 145 -4.74 21.04 14.28
C HIS A 145 -3.86 20.20 15.21
N THR A 146 -3.63 18.92 14.87
CA THR A 146 -2.84 18.00 15.70
C THR A 146 -1.38 18.00 15.23
N SER A 147 -0.47 18.33 16.14
CA SER A 147 0.97 18.09 15.92
C SER A 147 1.27 16.62 16.05
N VAL A 148 2.00 16.06 15.08
CA VAL A 148 2.39 14.65 15.06
C VAL A 148 3.89 14.50 15.05
N VAL A 149 4.35 13.37 15.58
CA VAL A 149 5.75 12.96 15.56
C VAL A 149 5.84 11.72 14.67
N PRO A 150 6.45 11.83 13.48
CA PRO A 150 6.68 10.69 12.62
C PRO A 150 7.87 9.87 13.13
N GLU A 151 7.74 8.55 13.07
CA GLU A 151 8.75 7.58 13.49
C GLU A 151 8.86 6.48 12.43
N LEU A 152 10.07 6.23 11.91
CA LEU A 152 10.31 5.15 10.98
C LEU A 152 10.36 3.81 11.70
N LEU A 153 9.56 2.84 11.25
CA LEU A 153 9.63 1.47 11.72
C LEU A 153 10.69 0.72 10.90
N LEU A 154 11.73 0.24 11.57
CA LEU A 154 12.90 -0.34 10.92
C LEU A 154 12.75 -1.83 10.58
N GLN A 155 11.87 -2.53 11.30
CA GLN A 155 11.69 -3.98 11.14
C GLN A 155 10.27 -4.28 10.66
N GLN A 156 10.15 -5.18 9.69
CA GLN A 156 8.83 -5.62 9.20
C GLN A 156 7.99 -6.29 10.29
N GLU A 157 8.61 -6.87 11.31
CA GLU A 157 7.94 -7.44 12.48
C GLU A 157 7.21 -6.39 13.34
N GLU A 158 7.61 -5.11 13.24
CA GLU A 158 6.94 -3.98 13.90
C GLU A 158 5.77 -3.42 13.08
N PHE A 159 5.60 -3.88 11.84
CA PHE A 159 4.54 -3.40 10.98
C PHE A 159 3.17 -3.81 11.51
N PRO A 160 2.19 -2.92 11.46
CA PRO A 160 0.86 -3.21 11.96
C PRO A 160 0.19 -4.32 11.14
N SER A 161 -0.55 -5.16 11.81
CA SER A 161 -1.42 -6.15 11.16
C SER A 161 -2.88 -5.75 11.30
N VAL A 162 -3.65 -5.91 10.23
CA VAL A 162 -5.10 -5.69 10.27
C VAL A 162 -5.74 -6.82 11.08
N LYS A 163 -6.45 -6.47 12.15
CA LYS A 163 -7.20 -7.44 12.95
C LYS A 163 -8.56 -7.66 12.29
N LEU A 164 -8.75 -8.84 11.71
CA LEU A 164 -10.05 -9.25 11.20
C LEU A 164 -10.98 -9.63 12.35
N GLN A 165 -12.18 -9.07 12.36
CA GLN A 165 -13.25 -9.52 13.24
C GLN A 165 -14.20 -10.43 12.44
N PRO A 166 -14.37 -11.70 12.84
CA PRO A 166 -15.32 -12.56 12.17
C PRO A 166 -16.75 -12.07 12.49
N ILE A 167 -17.53 -11.82 11.44
CA ILE A 167 -18.95 -11.52 11.54
C ILE A 167 -19.70 -12.79 11.12
N GLY A 168 -20.45 -13.36 12.06
CA GLY A 168 -21.25 -14.56 11.83
C GLY A 168 -22.73 -14.22 11.78
N GLY A 169 -23.47 -14.90 10.89
CA GLY A 169 -24.89 -14.76 10.80
C GLY A 169 -25.52 -15.72 9.79
N THR A 170 -26.86 -15.78 9.78
CA THR A 170 -27.59 -16.59 8.81
C THR A 170 -28.14 -15.69 7.72
N VAL A 171 -27.82 -16.01 6.47
CA VAL A 171 -28.39 -15.33 5.30
C VAL A 171 -29.45 -16.21 4.63
N SER A 172 -30.56 -15.63 4.24
CA SER A 172 -31.65 -16.32 3.54
C SER A 172 -31.35 -16.62 2.08
N SER A 173 -30.29 -16.01 1.53
CA SER A 173 -29.83 -16.26 0.17
C SER A 173 -28.32 -16.06 0.08
N VAL A 174 -27.68 -16.76 -0.86
CA VAL A 174 -26.23 -16.60 -1.17
C VAL A 174 -25.92 -15.38 -2.03
N ARG A 175 -26.84 -14.44 -2.15
CA ARG A 175 -26.59 -13.19 -2.89
C ARG A 175 -25.62 -12.30 -2.11
N LEU A 176 -24.68 -11.71 -2.83
CA LEU A 176 -23.62 -10.86 -2.26
C LEU A 176 -24.18 -9.67 -1.48
N ASP A 177 -25.26 -9.05 -1.99
CA ASP A 177 -25.96 -7.95 -1.32
C ASP A 177 -26.52 -8.34 0.06
N SER A 178 -27.06 -9.57 0.19
CA SER A 178 -27.53 -10.09 1.48
C SER A 178 -26.40 -10.32 2.48
N VAL A 179 -25.25 -10.81 2.02
CA VAL A 179 -24.06 -11.03 2.85
C VAL A 179 -23.47 -9.68 3.30
N ILE A 180 -23.39 -8.72 2.39
CA ILE A 180 -22.90 -7.36 2.68
C ILE A 180 -23.81 -6.67 3.69
N SER A 181 -25.15 -6.74 3.51
CA SER A 181 -26.10 -6.15 4.45
C SER A 181 -25.96 -6.71 5.86
N LEU A 182 -25.69 -8.01 6.00
CA LEU A 182 -25.45 -8.63 7.29
C LEU A 182 -24.16 -8.06 7.95
N ALA A 183 -23.12 -7.88 7.17
CA ALA A 183 -21.83 -7.40 7.66
C ALA A 183 -21.87 -5.94 8.17
N PHE A 184 -22.76 -5.10 7.62
CA PHE A 184 -22.88 -3.69 7.95
C PHE A 184 -24.08 -3.30 8.81
N SER A 185 -24.93 -4.26 9.18
CA SER A 185 -26.12 -4.04 10.02
C SER A 185 -25.89 -4.35 11.51
N SER A 186 -24.66 -4.67 11.91
CA SER A 186 -24.26 -4.97 13.29
C SER A 186 -23.55 -3.81 13.97
#